data_c15644d8b3b2abf2ef2f921cf2053688
#
_entry.id   c15644d8b3b2abf2ef2f921cf2053688
#
_cell.length_a   1.000
_cell.length_b   1.000
_cell.length_c   1.000
_cell.angle_alpha   90.00
_cell.angle_beta   90.00
_cell.angle_gamma   90.00
#
_symmetry.space_group_name_H-M   'P 1'
#
loop_
_entity.id
_entity.type
_entity.pdbx_description
1 polymer ?
#
loop_
_entity_poly.entity_id
_entity_poly.type
_entity_poly.pdbx_seq_one_letter_code
_entity_poly.pdbx_strand_id
1 'polypeptide(L)' 'MSQQTEEQTINVGVIGAGGRMGRMLIEAVQDNPQTTLNAAIERQGSSLVGADAGEVAAIGRLEVQIVN' A
#
# COMPACT_ATOMS: atom_id res chain seq x y z
N MET A 1 -16.32 -12.35 -23.47
CA MET A 1 -15.89 -12.37 -22.90
C MET A 1 -15.49 -12.58 -21.91
N SER A 2 -15.27 -12.64 -21.74
CA SER A 2 -14.82 -12.76 -20.92
C SER A 2 -14.41 -12.82 -19.98
N GLN A 3 -14.05 -13.00 -19.68
CA GLN A 3 -13.58 -13.11 -18.93
C GLN A 3 -13.22 -12.76 -17.91
N GLN A 4 -13.18 -12.83 -17.48
CA GLN A 4 -12.81 -12.52 -16.70
C GLN A 4 -12.16 -12.27 -15.66
N THR A 5 -11.80 -12.39 -15.41
CA THR A 5 -10.58 -11.95 -14.75
C THR A 5 -10.81 -10.80 -13.84
N GLU A 6 -11.93 -10.28 -13.80
CA GLU A 6 -12.27 -9.19 -12.93
C GLU A 6 -12.14 -9.57 -11.47
N GLU A 7 -12.14 -10.85 -11.18
CA GLU A 7 -11.95 -11.29 -9.81
C GLU A 7 -10.50 -11.29 -9.38
N GLN A 8 -9.59 -11.12 -10.32
CA GLN A 8 -8.18 -11.18 -9.99
C GLN A 8 -7.69 -9.81 -9.58
N THR A 9 -7.07 -9.74 -8.43
CA THR A 9 -6.39 -8.54 -7.99
C THR A 9 -4.91 -8.81 -7.93
N ILE A 10 -4.14 -7.76 -8.17
CA ILE A 10 -2.69 -7.82 -8.09
C ILE A 10 -2.28 -7.32 -6.73
N ASN A 11 -1.56 -8.15 -6.00
CA ASN A 11 -1.01 -7.75 -4.70
C ASN A 11 0.24 -6.93 -4.93
N VAL A 12 0.28 -5.75 -4.31
CA VAL A 12 1.37 -4.80 -4.51
C VAL A 12 2.04 -4.53 -3.19
N GLY A 13 3.36 -4.56 -3.18
CA GLY A 13 4.14 -4.13 -2.04
C GLY A 13 4.82 -2.82 -2.35
N VAL A 14 4.85 -1.91 -1.39
CA VAL A 14 5.47 -0.61 -1.56
C VAL A 14 6.65 -0.51 -0.61
N ILE A 15 7.85 -0.29 -1.17
CA ILE A 15 9.07 -0.11 -0.41
C ILE A 15 9.29 1.39 -0.26
N GLY A 16 9.70 1.83 0.93
CA GLY A 16 9.82 3.25 1.23
C GLY A 16 8.47 3.87 1.47
N ALA A 17 7.61 3.16 2.17
CA ALA A 17 6.19 3.52 2.28
C ALA A 17 5.97 4.89 2.89
N GLY A 18 6.87 5.35 3.77
CA GLY A 18 6.71 6.64 4.43
C GLY A 18 7.27 7.81 3.65
N GLY A 19 7.98 7.56 2.56
CA GLY A 19 8.52 8.63 1.74
C GLY A 19 7.45 9.23 0.84
N ARG A 20 7.83 10.32 0.17
CA ARG A 20 6.88 11.00 -0.70
C ARG A 20 6.38 10.08 -1.81
N MET A 21 7.30 9.42 -2.49
CA MET A 21 6.92 8.53 -3.57
C MET A 21 6.12 7.34 -3.06
N GLY A 22 6.53 6.79 -1.91
CA GLY A 22 5.83 5.64 -1.35
C GLY A 22 4.39 5.97 -1.02
N ARG A 23 4.14 7.14 -0.46
CA ARG A 23 2.78 7.55 -0.13
C ARG A 23 1.95 7.75 -1.38
N MET A 24 2.54 8.29 -2.43
CA MET A 24 1.83 8.44 -3.70
C MET A 24 1.51 7.09 -4.32
N LEU A 25 2.42 6.13 -4.18
CA LEU A 25 2.18 4.79 -4.70
C LEU A 25 1.06 4.09 -3.93
N ILE A 26 1.03 4.26 -2.61
CA ILE A 26 -0.04 3.68 -1.81
C ILE A 26 -1.38 4.24 -2.24
N GLU A 27 -1.47 5.54 -2.47
CA GLU A 27 -2.70 6.13 -2.95
C GLU A 27 -3.09 5.59 -4.32
N ALA A 28 -2.13 5.44 -5.22
CA ALA A 28 -2.41 4.93 -6.56
C ALA A 28 -2.91 3.49 -6.50
N VAL A 29 -2.31 2.66 -5.63
CA VAL A 29 -2.76 1.29 -5.47
C VAL A 29 -4.19 1.25 -4.95
N GLN A 30 -4.51 2.11 -4.00
CA GLN A 30 -5.83 2.12 -3.41
C GLN A 30 -6.89 2.59 -4.42
N ASP A 31 -6.50 3.50 -5.32
CA ASP A 31 -7.44 4.03 -6.31
C ASP A 31 -7.71 3.07 -7.45
N ASN A 32 -6.89 2.03 -7.59
CA ASN A 32 -7.04 1.10 -8.70
C ASN A 32 -7.79 -0.14 -8.21
N PRO A 33 -8.97 -0.42 -8.75
CA PRO A 33 -9.76 -1.56 -8.26
C PRO A 33 -9.13 -2.92 -8.52
N GLN A 34 -8.11 -2.98 -9.36
CA GLN A 34 -7.46 -4.25 -9.67
C GLN A 34 -6.19 -4.46 -8.86
N THR A 35 -5.83 -3.55 -7.97
CA THR A 35 -4.65 -3.71 -7.14
C THR A 35 -5.04 -3.65 -5.67
N THR A 36 -4.28 -4.38 -4.87
CA THR A 36 -4.49 -4.42 -3.42
C THR A 36 -3.14 -4.23 -2.76
N LEU A 37 -3.06 -3.30 -1.83
CA LEU A 37 -1.84 -3.11 -1.07
C LEU A 37 -1.68 -4.26 -0.10
N ASN A 38 -0.63 -5.03 -0.28
CA ASN A 38 -0.40 -6.24 0.50
C ASN A 38 0.73 -6.06 1.50
N ALA A 39 1.65 -5.14 1.25
CA ALA A 39 2.78 -4.92 2.12
C ALA A 39 3.26 -3.49 1.98
N ALA A 40 3.69 -2.91 3.08
CA ALA A 40 4.30 -1.59 3.10
C ALA A 40 5.54 -1.68 3.94
N ILE A 41 6.67 -1.30 3.39
CA ILE A 41 7.96 -1.60 3.98
C ILE A 41 8.75 -0.30 4.12
N GLU A 42 9.36 -0.13 5.30
CA GLU A 42 10.27 0.97 5.55
C GLU A 42 11.58 0.44 6.06
N ARG A 43 12.59 1.29 6.04
CA ARG A 43 13.89 0.89 6.55
C ARG A 43 13.81 0.68 8.05
N GLN A 44 14.69 -0.17 8.53
CA GLN A 44 14.81 -0.39 9.96
C GLN A 44 15.17 0.92 10.65
N GLY A 45 14.54 1.19 11.75
CA GLY A 45 14.76 2.44 12.48
C GLY A 45 13.80 3.55 12.12
N SER A 46 12.99 3.39 11.08
CA SER A 46 11.99 4.40 10.76
C SER A 46 10.94 4.47 11.86
N SER A 47 10.56 5.67 12.24
CA SER A 47 9.51 5.86 13.24
C SER A 47 8.14 5.46 12.72
N LEU A 48 8.02 5.20 11.42
CA LEU A 48 6.74 4.85 10.82
C LEU A 48 6.47 3.35 10.86
N VAL A 49 7.47 2.54 11.23
CA VAL A 49 7.24 1.11 11.37
C VAL A 49 6.19 0.90 12.46
N GLY A 50 5.17 0.11 12.16
CA GLY A 50 4.06 -0.14 13.06
C GLY A 50 2.83 0.71 12.77
N ALA A 51 2.98 1.80 12.01
CA ALA A 51 1.84 2.63 11.66
C ALA A 51 1.09 2.01 10.49
N ASP A 52 -0.16 2.43 10.33
CA ASP A 52 -0.96 1.98 9.19
C ASP A 52 -0.55 2.73 7.94
N ALA A 53 -0.33 1.99 6.86
CA ALA A 53 0.15 2.58 5.62
C ALA A 53 -0.84 3.60 5.04
N GLY A 54 -2.13 3.31 5.15
CA GLY A 54 -3.14 4.24 4.64
C GLY A 54 -3.19 5.52 5.42
N GLU A 55 -3.05 5.43 6.74
CA GLU A 55 -3.05 6.62 7.58
C GLU A 55 -1.81 7.47 7.31
N VAL A 56 -0.67 6.84 7.09
CA VAL A 56 0.55 7.58 6.74
C VAL A 56 0.39 8.28 5.40
N ALA A 57 -0.30 7.67 4.47
CA ALA A 57 -0.56 8.27 3.16
C ALA A 57 -1.75 9.23 3.17
N ALA A 58 -2.42 9.37 4.31
CA ALA A 58 -3.54 10.29 4.51
C ALA A 58 -4.76 9.93 3.65
N ILE A 59 -4.97 8.64 3.44
CA ILE A 59 -6.12 8.17 2.65
C ILE A 59 -7.05 7.27 3.46
N GLY A 60 -6.90 7.29 4.79
CA GLY A 60 -7.73 6.47 5.64
C GLY A 60 -7.05 5.16 5.99
N ARG A 61 -7.59 4.48 6.97
CA ARG A 61 -6.98 3.26 7.49
C ARG A 61 -7.16 2.12 6.51
N LEU A 62 -6.08 1.46 6.17
CA LEU A 62 -6.10 0.31 5.27
C LEU A 62 -5.84 -1.01 6.00
N GLU A 63 -5.41 -0.95 7.26
CA GLU A 63 -5.03 -2.11 8.04
C GLU A 63 -3.86 -2.87 7.43
N VAL A 64 -2.94 -2.11 6.83
CA VAL A 64 -1.68 -2.64 6.33
C VAL A 64 -0.58 -1.98 7.14
N GLN A 65 -0.01 -2.73 8.06
CA GLN A 65 0.99 -2.19 8.96
C GLN A 65 2.33 -2.08 8.25
N ILE A 66 2.98 -0.93 8.42
CA ILE A 66 4.31 -0.74 7.85
C ILE A 66 5.29 -1.58 8.65
N VAL A 67 6.10 -2.36 7.95
CA VAL A 67 7.10 -3.22 8.55
C VAL A 67 8.47 -2.89 7.98
N ASN A 68 9.51 -3.43 8.59
CA ASN A 68 10.86 -3.23 8.08
C ASN A 68 11.46 -4.52 7.53
#